data_2f91660be49f02684805ba6b6cabd3d8
#
_entry.id   2f91660be49f02684805ba6b6cabd3d8
#
_cell.length_a   1.000
_cell.length_b   1.000
_cell.length_c   1.000
_cell.angle_alpha   90.00
_cell.angle_beta   90.00
_cell.angle_gamma   90.00
#
_symmetry.space_group_name_H-M   'P 1'
#
loop_
_entity.id
_entity.type
_entity.pdbx_description
1 polymer ?
#
loop_
_entity_poly.entity_id
_entity_poly.type
_entity_poly.pdbx_seq_one_letter_code
_entity_poly.pdbx_strand_id
1 'polypeptide(L)'
;ANNILLAGYNLFIHDIEKNKGTKLMSKESVQERYAPNSICFGCGPSNKEGLQIKSYRIEDGLEMEFECEEKHQAFPGVINGGLIGSLIDCHGNWTAAIAIMDKNGFDAPQCTVTAQYEVKLKRPTPFGPKLMLKSRVLGLQKDRAEIIIELKADGKTCATGRGLFVIVKEGHPAYHRWK
;
A
#
# COMPACT_ATOMS: atom_id res chain seq x y z
N ALA A 1 -26.71 3.08 7.80
CA ALA A 1 -25.31 2.62 7.94
C ALA A 1 -24.44 2.98 6.72
N ASN A 2 -24.99 2.92 5.48
CA ASN A 2 -24.21 3.19 4.27
C ASN A 2 -23.84 4.68 4.03
N ASN A 3 -24.61 5.62 4.56
CA ASN A 3 -24.35 7.05 4.32
C ASN A 3 -23.20 7.64 5.15
N ILE A 4 -22.91 7.10 6.32
CA ILE A 4 -21.80 7.56 7.19
C ILE A 4 -20.47 7.09 6.61
N LEU A 5 -20.41 5.89 6.02
CA LEU A 5 -19.23 5.34 5.36
C LEU A 5 -18.84 6.10 4.07
N LEU A 6 -19.84 6.54 3.30
CA LEU A 6 -19.62 7.34 2.09
C LEU A 6 -19.15 8.77 2.43
N ALA A 7 -19.65 9.36 3.51
CA ALA A 7 -19.23 10.68 3.98
C ALA A 7 -17.75 10.68 4.45
N GLY A 8 -17.33 9.67 5.21
CA GLY A 8 -15.93 9.51 5.62
C GLY A 8 -14.98 9.30 4.45
N TYR A 9 -15.42 8.57 3.41
CA TYR A 9 -14.65 8.32 2.21
C TYR A 9 -14.44 9.60 1.36
N ASN A 10 -15.48 10.43 1.23
CA ASN A 10 -15.42 11.70 0.48
C ASN A 10 -14.62 12.79 1.24
N LEU A 11 -14.73 12.85 2.57
CA LEU A 11 -13.91 13.75 3.39
C LEU A 11 -12.41 13.40 3.29
N PHE A 12 -12.08 12.11 3.29
CA PHE A 12 -10.71 11.63 3.16
C PHE A 12 -10.04 12.06 1.84
N ILE A 13 -10.75 11.94 0.71
CA ILE A 13 -10.24 12.37 -0.61
C ILE A 13 -10.01 13.89 -0.65
N HIS A 14 -10.86 14.67 0.03
CA HIS A 14 -10.72 16.14 0.07
C HIS A 14 -9.56 16.61 0.94
N ASP A 15 -9.19 15.87 2.01
CA ASP A 15 -8.05 16.20 2.87
C ASP A 15 -6.70 15.87 2.22
N ILE A 16 -6.64 14.83 1.34
CA ILE A 16 -5.42 14.52 0.57
C ILE A 16 -5.04 15.67 -0.37
N GLU A 17 -6.01 16.41 -0.90
CA GLU A 17 -5.76 17.52 -1.83
C GLU A 17 -5.13 18.77 -1.17
N LYS A 18 -5.26 18.93 0.15
CA LYS A 18 -4.75 20.10 0.88
C LYS A 18 -3.28 19.99 1.32
N ASN A 19 -2.67 18.81 1.23
CA ASN A 19 -1.33 18.59 1.80
C ASN A 19 -0.22 18.84 0.76
N LYS A 20 0.25 20.06 0.67
CA LYS A 20 1.45 20.44 -0.10
C LYS A 20 2.70 19.96 0.64
N GLY A 21 3.36 18.93 0.09
CA GLY A 21 4.70 18.51 0.50
C GLY A 21 4.72 17.58 1.71
N THR A 22 4.39 16.30 1.51
CA THR A 22 4.60 15.27 2.52
C THR A 22 6.09 15.08 2.78
N LYS A 23 6.53 15.26 4.03
CA LYS A 23 7.93 15.03 4.42
C LYS A 23 8.13 13.54 4.67
N LEU A 24 9.04 12.90 3.93
CA LEU A 24 9.48 11.54 4.22
C LEU A 24 10.17 11.49 5.58
N MET A 25 9.78 10.54 6.42
CA MET A 25 10.38 10.31 7.73
C MET A 25 11.61 9.39 7.67
N SER A 26 11.83 8.68 6.54
CA SER A 26 12.97 7.80 6.32
C SER A 26 13.38 7.80 4.84
N LYS A 27 14.69 7.64 4.58
CA LYS A 27 15.23 7.41 3.24
C LYS A 27 15.23 5.93 2.86
N GLU A 28 15.07 5.03 3.83
CA GLU A 28 15.02 3.58 3.65
C GLU A 28 13.56 3.13 3.58
N SER A 29 13.23 2.27 2.63
CA SER A 29 11.88 1.70 2.54
C SER A 29 11.62 0.74 3.70
N VAL A 30 10.34 0.59 4.07
CA VAL A 30 9.95 -0.35 5.13
C VAL A 30 10.26 -1.80 4.75
N GLN A 31 10.24 -2.14 3.46
CA GLN A 31 10.58 -3.46 2.93
C GLN A 31 12.06 -3.78 3.13
N GLU A 32 12.94 -2.86 2.75
CA GLU A 32 14.40 -3.04 2.91
C GLU A 32 14.79 -3.13 4.38
N ARG A 33 14.18 -2.31 5.23
CA ARG A 33 14.46 -2.26 6.66
C ARG A 33 14.01 -3.52 7.42
N TYR A 34 12.81 -4.02 7.14
CA TYR A 34 12.17 -5.04 7.97
C TYR A 34 12.04 -6.42 7.33
N ALA A 35 12.21 -6.53 6.02
CA ALA A 35 12.09 -7.79 5.29
C ALA A 35 13.06 -7.88 4.11
N PRO A 36 14.37 -7.64 4.31
CA PRO A 36 15.36 -7.59 3.21
C PRO A 36 15.43 -8.90 2.42
N ASN A 37 15.13 -10.03 3.05
CA ASN A 37 15.17 -11.36 2.45
C ASN A 37 13.84 -11.81 1.84
N SER A 38 12.80 -10.99 1.89
CA SER A 38 11.50 -11.33 1.34
C SER A 38 11.56 -11.56 -0.17
N ILE A 39 10.90 -12.64 -0.63
CA ILE A 39 10.77 -13.01 -2.05
C ILE A 39 9.39 -12.69 -2.63
N CYS A 40 8.59 -11.86 -1.94
CA CYS A 40 7.26 -11.47 -2.42
C CYS A 40 7.34 -10.90 -3.83
N PHE A 41 6.47 -11.36 -4.74
CA PHE A 41 6.37 -10.84 -6.12
C PHE A 41 6.20 -9.32 -6.17
N GLY A 42 5.34 -8.75 -5.32
CA GLY A 42 5.10 -7.31 -5.31
C GLY A 42 6.21 -6.52 -4.63
N CYS A 43 6.57 -6.87 -3.40
CA CYS A 43 7.38 -6.02 -2.54
C CYS A 43 8.63 -6.66 -1.93
N GLY A 44 9.03 -7.86 -2.39
CA GLY A 44 10.19 -8.57 -1.85
C GLY A 44 11.50 -8.02 -2.37
N PRO A 45 12.39 -7.45 -1.51
CA PRO A 45 13.67 -6.91 -1.97
C PRO A 45 14.60 -7.97 -2.59
N SER A 46 14.47 -9.23 -2.18
CA SER A 46 15.27 -10.35 -2.72
C SER A 46 14.73 -10.93 -4.03
N ASN A 47 13.49 -10.63 -4.43
CA ASN A 47 12.94 -11.07 -5.71
C ASN A 47 13.22 -10.04 -6.80
N LYS A 48 14.32 -10.18 -7.53
CA LYS A 48 14.73 -9.24 -8.59
C LYS A 48 13.80 -9.25 -9.81
N GLU A 49 13.03 -10.31 -10.01
CA GLU A 49 12.03 -10.43 -11.07
C GLU A 49 10.65 -9.90 -10.65
N GLY A 50 10.52 -9.48 -9.39
CA GLY A 50 9.29 -8.90 -8.84
C GLY A 50 9.15 -7.40 -9.13
N LEU A 51 8.07 -6.81 -8.63
CA LEU A 51 7.77 -5.40 -8.85
C LEU A 51 8.67 -4.45 -8.02
N GLN A 52 9.41 -4.96 -7.04
CA GLN A 52 10.33 -4.17 -6.19
C GLN A 52 9.66 -2.95 -5.55
N ILE A 53 8.41 -3.09 -5.09
CA ILE A 53 7.66 -2.04 -4.42
C ILE A 53 8.40 -1.55 -3.18
N LYS A 54 8.59 -0.24 -3.05
CA LYS A 54 9.22 0.42 -1.92
C LYS A 54 8.27 1.45 -1.32
N SER A 55 7.93 1.26 -0.05
CA SER A 55 7.04 2.15 0.69
C SER A 55 7.82 2.90 1.77
N TYR A 56 7.54 4.17 1.95
CA TYR A 56 8.25 5.06 2.84
C TYR A 56 7.30 5.65 3.88
N ARG A 57 7.78 5.81 5.10
CA ARG A 57 6.99 6.43 6.19
C ARG A 57 6.75 7.90 5.93
N ILE A 58 5.52 8.30 6.14
CA ILE A 58 5.06 9.68 6.24
C ILE A 58 4.32 9.85 7.57
N GLU A 59 3.90 11.06 7.91
CA GLU A 59 3.30 11.39 9.20
C GLU A 59 2.10 10.51 9.58
N ASP A 60 1.22 10.21 8.62
CA ASP A 60 -0.05 9.52 8.85
C ASP A 60 -0.24 8.24 8.02
N GLY A 61 0.86 7.59 7.61
CA GLY A 61 0.81 6.37 6.84
C GLY A 61 2.09 6.07 6.07
N LEU A 62 1.92 5.57 4.86
CA LEU A 62 3.03 5.35 3.92
C LEU A 62 2.74 6.01 2.58
N GLU A 63 3.82 6.35 1.85
CA GLU A 63 3.75 6.70 0.44
C GLU A 63 4.76 5.90 -0.38
N MET A 64 4.50 5.77 -1.67
CA MET A 64 5.40 5.16 -2.63
C MET A 64 5.27 5.80 -4.00
N GLU A 65 6.37 5.78 -4.73
CA GLU A 65 6.41 6.00 -6.18
C GLU A 65 6.64 4.68 -6.89
N PHE A 66 6.01 4.49 -8.03
CA PHE A 66 6.23 3.33 -8.88
C PHE A 66 6.35 3.74 -10.35
N GLU A 67 7.42 3.31 -10.99
CA GLU A 67 7.66 3.54 -12.43
C GLU A 67 7.29 2.27 -13.19
N CYS A 68 6.37 2.40 -14.13
CA CYS A 68 5.89 1.26 -14.92
C CYS A 68 6.81 1.00 -16.11
N GLU A 69 7.08 -0.27 -16.39
CA GLU A 69 7.74 -0.75 -17.59
C GLU A 69 6.72 -1.11 -18.68
N GLU A 70 7.16 -1.26 -19.92
CA GLU A 70 6.29 -1.61 -21.06
C GLU A 70 5.49 -2.89 -20.84
N LYS A 71 6.10 -3.91 -20.20
CA LYS A 71 5.42 -5.18 -19.85
C LYS A 71 4.25 -5.03 -18.87
N HIS A 72 4.11 -3.88 -18.23
CA HIS A 72 3.06 -3.59 -17.26
C HIS A 72 1.76 -3.07 -17.90
N GLN A 73 1.72 -2.91 -19.21
CA GLN A 73 0.55 -2.44 -19.93
C GLN A 73 -0.48 -3.56 -20.15
N ALA A 74 -1.75 -3.21 -20.12
CA ALA A 74 -2.85 -4.05 -20.58
C ALA A 74 -3.01 -3.96 -22.11
N PHE A 75 -2.86 -2.75 -22.62
CA PHE A 75 -2.85 -2.37 -24.02
C PHE A 75 -2.10 -1.03 -24.18
N PRO A 76 -1.69 -0.63 -25.38
CA PRO A 76 -0.82 0.53 -25.56
C PRO A 76 -1.31 1.77 -24.83
N GLY A 77 -0.46 2.32 -23.96
CA GLY A 77 -0.71 3.54 -23.20
C GLY A 77 -1.50 3.36 -21.89
N VAL A 78 -1.92 2.15 -21.52
CA VAL A 78 -2.73 1.91 -20.32
C VAL A 78 -2.17 0.79 -19.46
N ILE A 79 -2.01 1.05 -18.17
CA ILE A 79 -1.49 0.10 -17.17
C ILE A 79 -2.53 -0.98 -16.86
N ASN A 80 -2.04 -2.22 -16.69
CA ASN A 80 -2.86 -3.37 -16.34
C ASN A 80 -3.51 -3.21 -14.94
N GLY A 81 -4.81 -3.49 -14.86
CA GLY A 81 -5.58 -3.37 -13.61
C GLY A 81 -5.13 -4.36 -12.52
N GLY A 82 -4.63 -5.54 -12.89
CA GLY A 82 -4.07 -6.50 -11.95
C GLY A 82 -2.77 -5.99 -11.31
N LEU A 83 -1.93 -5.29 -12.07
CA LEU A 83 -0.76 -4.62 -11.50
C LEU A 83 -1.19 -3.57 -10.46
N ILE A 84 -2.19 -2.75 -10.77
CA ILE A 84 -2.74 -1.76 -9.83
C ILE A 84 -3.21 -2.44 -8.54
N GLY A 85 -3.87 -3.61 -8.67
CA GLY A 85 -4.25 -4.43 -7.52
C GLY A 85 -3.06 -4.86 -6.67
N SER A 86 -1.99 -5.34 -7.30
CA SER A 86 -0.75 -5.75 -6.60
C SER A 86 -0.06 -4.58 -5.88
N LEU A 87 -0.03 -3.39 -6.50
CA LEU A 87 0.52 -2.18 -5.87
C LEU A 87 -0.29 -1.80 -4.62
N ILE A 88 -1.61 -1.80 -4.72
CA ILE A 88 -2.52 -1.48 -3.62
C ILE A 88 -2.43 -2.50 -2.50
N ASP A 89 -2.41 -3.80 -2.82
CA ASP A 89 -2.32 -4.88 -1.85
C ASP A 89 -1.02 -4.80 -1.03
N CYS A 90 0.13 -4.81 -1.70
CA CYS A 90 1.42 -4.79 -1.02
C CYS A 90 1.65 -3.50 -0.21
N HIS A 91 1.30 -2.34 -0.78
CA HIS A 91 1.45 -1.06 -0.09
C HIS A 91 0.52 -0.96 1.13
N GLY A 92 -0.73 -1.41 1.00
CA GLY A 92 -1.69 -1.47 2.10
C GLY A 92 -1.28 -2.43 3.21
N ASN A 93 -0.76 -3.61 2.85
CA ASN A 93 -0.28 -4.61 3.82
C ASN A 93 0.87 -4.05 4.67
N TRP A 94 1.86 -3.39 4.06
CA TRP A 94 2.94 -2.75 4.80
C TRP A 94 2.47 -1.59 5.67
N THR A 95 1.51 -0.79 5.19
CA THR A 95 0.91 0.28 6.01
C THR A 95 0.26 -0.28 7.26
N ALA A 96 -0.49 -1.37 7.13
CA ALA A 96 -1.10 -2.06 8.25
C ALA A 96 -0.07 -2.61 9.24
N ALA A 97 0.97 -3.30 8.74
CA ALA A 97 2.02 -3.86 9.57
C ALA A 97 2.74 -2.80 10.41
N ILE A 98 3.07 -1.67 9.78
CA ILE A 98 3.72 -0.53 10.46
C ILE A 98 2.77 0.11 11.49
N ALA A 99 1.51 0.33 11.13
CA ALA A 99 0.53 0.92 12.05
C ALA A 99 0.27 0.04 13.29
N ILE A 100 0.20 -1.29 13.09
CA ILE A 100 0.04 -2.25 14.18
C ILE A 100 1.29 -2.29 15.06
N MET A 101 2.48 -2.26 14.45
CA MET A 101 3.76 -2.18 15.16
C MET A 101 3.79 -0.97 16.08
N ASP A 102 3.51 0.21 15.54
CA ASP A 102 3.53 1.49 16.28
C ASP A 102 2.50 1.50 17.42
N LYS A 103 1.27 1.01 17.16
CA LYS A 103 0.21 0.92 18.17
C LYS A 103 0.58 0.06 19.37
N ASN A 104 1.29 -1.05 19.13
CA ASN A 104 1.62 -2.02 20.17
C ASN A 104 3.00 -1.77 20.79
N GLY A 105 3.79 -0.82 20.26
CA GLY A 105 5.16 -0.56 20.73
C GLY A 105 6.14 -1.70 20.40
N PHE A 106 5.93 -2.40 19.28
CA PHE A 106 6.84 -3.46 18.86
C PHE A 106 8.10 -2.87 18.20
N ASP A 107 9.25 -3.50 18.40
CA ASP A 107 10.52 -3.10 17.78
C ASP A 107 10.55 -3.38 16.25
N ALA A 108 9.75 -4.36 15.81
CA ALA A 108 9.63 -4.74 14.41
C ALA A 108 8.18 -5.13 14.05
N PRO A 109 7.77 -4.97 12.78
CA PRO A 109 6.43 -5.33 12.38
C PRO A 109 6.22 -6.84 12.42
N GLN A 110 5.07 -7.23 12.96
CA GLN A 110 4.59 -8.61 12.86
C GLN A 110 4.13 -8.88 11.43
N CYS A 111 4.34 -10.10 10.96
CA CYS A 111 3.90 -10.48 9.62
C CYS A 111 2.37 -10.40 9.52
N THR A 112 1.90 -9.63 8.59
CA THR A 112 0.47 -9.48 8.27
C THR A 112 0.14 -10.13 6.93
N VAL A 113 -1.09 -10.58 6.76
CA VAL A 113 -1.65 -11.07 5.50
C VAL A 113 -2.90 -10.28 5.15
N THR A 114 -3.19 -10.23 3.87
CA THR A 114 -4.40 -9.63 3.34
C THR A 114 -5.58 -10.56 3.57
N ALA A 115 -6.50 -10.15 4.43
CA ALA A 115 -7.74 -10.91 4.67
C ALA A 115 -8.80 -10.56 3.61
N GLN A 116 -8.84 -9.29 3.20
CA GLN A 116 -9.73 -8.80 2.17
C GLN A 116 -9.16 -7.50 1.60
N TYR A 117 -9.35 -7.26 0.30
CA TYR A 117 -9.17 -5.93 -0.28
C TYR A 117 -10.13 -5.70 -1.45
N GLU A 118 -10.40 -4.42 -1.68
CA GLU A 118 -11.24 -3.92 -2.76
C GLU A 118 -10.46 -2.86 -3.53
N VAL A 119 -10.53 -2.89 -4.85
CA VAL A 119 -9.96 -1.89 -5.75
C VAL A 119 -11.06 -1.28 -6.60
N LYS A 120 -11.12 0.05 -6.63
CA LYS A 120 -12.01 0.81 -7.51
C LYS A 120 -11.16 1.54 -8.54
N LEU A 121 -11.22 1.07 -9.78
CA LEU A 121 -10.60 1.75 -10.92
C LEU A 121 -11.49 2.91 -11.33
N LYS A 122 -11.00 4.15 -11.15
CA LYS A 122 -11.77 5.38 -11.40
C LYS A 122 -11.65 5.86 -12.84
N ARG A 123 -10.50 5.59 -13.45
CA ARG A 123 -10.19 5.92 -14.85
C ARG A 123 -9.04 5.05 -15.35
N PRO A 124 -8.84 4.92 -16.67
CA PRO A 124 -7.63 4.30 -17.20
C PRO A 124 -6.37 4.95 -16.60
N THR A 125 -5.47 4.13 -16.08
CA THR A 125 -4.18 4.60 -15.56
C THR A 125 -3.20 4.70 -16.70
N PRO A 126 -2.66 5.90 -17.03
CA PRO A 126 -1.79 6.08 -18.17
C PRO A 126 -0.42 5.42 -17.94
N PHE A 127 0.16 4.84 -19.00
CA PHE A 127 1.56 4.47 -19.05
C PHE A 127 2.44 5.71 -19.31
N GLY A 128 3.59 5.78 -18.65
CA GLY A 128 4.57 6.87 -18.77
C GLY A 128 4.74 7.67 -17.49
N PRO A 129 3.68 8.28 -16.93
CA PRO A 129 3.80 8.97 -15.64
C PRO A 129 4.14 8.01 -14.49
N LYS A 130 4.94 8.47 -13.53
CA LYS A 130 5.10 7.76 -12.26
C LYS A 130 3.77 7.67 -11.52
N LEU A 131 3.51 6.49 -10.97
CA LEU A 131 2.36 6.26 -10.11
C LEU A 131 2.73 6.64 -8.68
N MET A 132 1.89 7.48 -8.06
CA MET A 132 2.02 7.89 -6.67
C MET A 132 0.94 7.20 -5.85
N LEU A 133 1.33 6.43 -4.83
CA LEU A 133 0.37 5.86 -3.89
C LEU A 133 0.57 6.48 -2.51
N LYS A 134 -0.55 6.82 -1.87
CA LYS A 134 -0.61 7.18 -0.46
C LYS A 134 -1.62 6.31 0.25
N SER A 135 -1.25 5.87 1.44
CA SER A 135 -2.09 5.02 2.28
C SER A 135 -2.18 5.56 3.69
N ARG A 136 -3.34 5.37 4.31
CA ARG A 136 -3.63 5.78 5.69
C ARG A 136 -4.45 4.72 6.40
N VAL A 137 -4.39 4.77 7.73
CA VAL A 137 -5.20 3.90 8.59
C VAL A 137 -6.63 4.43 8.66
N LEU A 138 -7.59 3.56 8.34
CA LEU A 138 -9.02 3.81 8.52
C LEU A 138 -9.53 3.23 9.86
N GLY A 139 -9.03 2.06 10.24
CA GLY A 139 -9.34 1.39 11.49
C GLY A 139 -8.16 0.59 12.01
N LEU A 140 -7.92 0.60 13.33
CA LEU A 140 -6.75 -0.03 13.92
C LEU A 140 -7.09 -0.76 15.23
N GLN A 141 -6.80 -2.06 15.26
CA GLN A 141 -6.88 -2.93 16.42
C GLN A 141 -5.48 -3.48 16.76
N LYS A 142 -5.40 -4.31 17.82
CA LYS A 142 -4.11 -4.90 18.24
C LYS A 142 -3.51 -5.85 17.21
N ASP A 143 -4.36 -6.57 16.46
CA ASP A 143 -3.98 -7.65 15.55
C ASP A 143 -4.37 -7.41 14.09
N ARG A 144 -5.01 -6.28 13.79
CA ARG A 144 -5.48 -5.97 12.43
C ARG A 144 -5.61 -4.48 12.20
N ALA A 145 -5.50 -4.11 10.94
CA ALA A 145 -5.74 -2.74 10.50
C ALA A 145 -6.53 -2.72 9.19
N GLU A 146 -7.41 -1.75 9.09
CA GLU A 146 -8.09 -1.39 7.86
C GLU A 146 -7.41 -0.18 7.26
N ILE A 147 -7.02 -0.28 6.01
CA ILE A 147 -6.21 0.70 5.30
C ILE A 147 -6.98 1.20 4.08
N ILE A 148 -6.86 2.49 3.84
CA ILE A 148 -7.34 3.13 2.61
C ILE A 148 -6.14 3.62 1.81
N ILE A 149 -6.19 3.44 0.48
CA ILE A 149 -5.10 3.73 -0.43
C ILE A 149 -5.64 4.55 -1.61
N GLU A 150 -4.89 5.55 -2.03
CA GLU A 150 -5.15 6.30 -3.25
C GLU A 150 -3.96 6.15 -4.20
N LEU A 151 -4.25 5.89 -5.48
CA LEU A 151 -3.27 5.84 -6.57
C LEU A 151 -3.54 6.99 -7.53
N LYS A 152 -2.51 7.78 -7.77
CA LYS A 152 -2.51 8.91 -8.72
C LYS A 152 -1.49 8.71 -9.84
N ALA A 153 -1.82 9.21 -11.03
CA ALA A 153 -0.91 9.46 -12.13
C ALA A 153 -1.14 10.89 -12.64
N ASP A 154 -0.08 11.67 -12.86
CA ASP A 154 -0.17 13.10 -13.22
C ASP A 154 -1.10 13.91 -12.30
N GLY A 155 -1.05 13.66 -11.00
CA GLY A 155 -1.87 14.32 -10.00
C GLY A 155 -3.36 13.91 -10.02
N LYS A 156 -3.79 13.05 -10.94
CA LYS A 156 -5.19 12.59 -11.06
C LYS A 156 -5.38 11.24 -10.42
N THR A 157 -6.39 11.08 -9.57
CA THR A 157 -6.74 9.79 -8.95
C THR A 157 -7.20 8.80 -10.01
N CYS A 158 -6.45 7.73 -10.21
CA CYS A 158 -6.76 6.66 -11.16
C CYS A 158 -7.41 5.47 -10.48
N ALA A 159 -7.03 5.17 -9.26
CA ALA A 159 -7.61 4.08 -8.47
C ALA A 159 -7.66 4.42 -6.98
N THR A 160 -8.55 3.75 -6.27
CA THR A 160 -8.60 3.74 -4.81
C THR A 160 -8.69 2.30 -4.33
N GLY A 161 -8.07 2.02 -3.17
CA GLY A 161 -8.12 0.73 -2.52
C GLY A 161 -8.59 0.83 -1.07
N ARG A 162 -9.18 -0.25 -0.58
CA ARG A 162 -9.48 -0.47 0.84
C ARG A 162 -9.17 -1.90 1.17
N GLY A 163 -8.43 -2.15 2.25
CA GLY A 163 -8.05 -3.51 2.63
C GLY A 163 -8.07 -3.72 4.13
N LEU A 164 -8.40 -4.95 4.53
CA LEU A 164 -8.26 -5.46 5.89
C LEU A 164 -7.05 -6.39 5.93
N PHE A 165 -6.11 -6.09 6.79
CA PHE A 165 -4.87 -6.83 6.98
C PHE A 165 -4.76 -7.30 8.42
N VAL A 166 -4.31 -8.55 8.61
CA VAL A 166 -4.32 -9.20 9.92
C VAL A 166 -2.95 -9.80 10.23
N ILE A 167 -2.52 -9.74 11.51
CA ILE A 167 -1.34 -10.45 11.98
C ILE A 167 -1.56 -11.95 11.88
N VAL A 168 -0.56 -12.69 11.43
CA VAL A 168 -0.55 -14.14 11.46
C VAL A 168 0.17 -14.65 12.69
N LYS A 169 -0.36 -15.74 13.29
CA LYS A 169 0.20 -16.41 14.45
C LYS A 169 1.19 -17.48 14.01
N GLU A 170 2.00 -17.93 14.97
CA GLU A 170 2.88 -19.10 14.80
C GLU A 170 2.08 -20.31 14.29
N GLY A 171 2.68 -21.06 13.36
CA GLY A 171 2.02 -22.14 12.63
C GLY A 171 1.33 -21.74 11.33
N HIS A 172 1.11 -20.45 11.09
CA HIS A 172 0.60 -20.00 9.80
C HIS A 172 1.71 -20.01 8.72
N PRO A 173 1.45 -20.46 7.48
CA PRO A 173 2.47 -20.55 6.43
C PRO A 173 3.21 -19.23 6.16
N ALA A 174 2.56 -18.10 6.34
CA ALA A 174 3.15 -16.78 6.14
C ALA A 174 3.90 -16.22 7.35
N TYR A 175 3.99 -16.95 8.49
CA TYR A 175 4.56 -16.41 9.73
C TYR A 175 6.01 -15.98 9.61
N HIS A 176 6.79 -16.65 8.77
CA HIS A 176 8.22 -16.40 8.58
C HIS A 176 8.56 -15.68 7.25
N ARG A 177 7.57 -15.23 6.51
CA ARG A 177 7.79 -14.73 5.14
C ARG A 177 8.64 -13.44 5.03
N TRP A 178 8.89 -12.78 6.16
CA TRP A 178 9.72 -11.56 6.22
C TRP A 178 11.10 -11.79 6.86
N LYS A 179 11.39 -13.02 7.31
CA LYS A 179 12.67 -13.40 7.94
C LYS A 179 13.73 -13.79 6.92
#